data_abccd717143f6b50a6cf6c2f5d88c86b
#
_entry.id   abccd717143f6b50a6cf6c2f5d88c86b
#
_cell.length_a   1.000
_cell.length_b   1.000
_cell.length_c   1.000
_cell.angle_alpha   90.00
_cell.angle_beta   90.00
_cell.angle_gamma   90.00
#
_symmetry.space_group_name_H-M   'P 1'
#
loop_
_entity.id
_entity.type
_entity.pdbx_description
1 polymer ?
#
loop_
_entity_poly.entity_id
_entity_poly.type
_entity_poly.pdbx_seq_one_letter_code
_entity_poly.pdbx_strand_id
1 'polypeptide(L)'
;HAYIGAPTPTHATLEAEKVLHVSPFFPLKGRYRLRLRMDDDAISLAMRYLIDDRPALTATLRGTRHRLADRRLFQSLVKTGQFPFRPIISIHFEALKLWLKKVPFYPRPVSPSRWSRAKNFDEAN
;
A
#
# COMPACT_ATOMS: atom_id res chain seq x y z
N HIS A 1 -8.11 16.17 3.79
CA HIS A 1 -8.93 16.97 2.91
C HIS A 1 -9.33 16.13 1.72
N ALA A 2 -10.62 15.74 1.65
CA ALA A 2 -11.17 15.12 0.47
C ALA A 2 -11.34 16.22 -0.60
N TYR A 3 -10.67 16.07 -1.74
CA TYR A 3 -10.92 16.92 -2.90
C TYR A 3 -12.26 16.52 -3.51
N ILE A 4 -13.30 17.24 -3.12
CA ILE A 4 -14.62 17.12 -3.75
C ILE A 4 -14.57 18.03 -4.97
N GLY A 5 -14.58 17.46 -6.19
CA GLY A 5 -14.84 18.20 -7.42
C GLY A 5 -13.79 18.20 -8.52
N ALA A 6 -12.62 17.57 -8.35
CA ALA A 6 -11.73 17.34 -9.49
C ALA A 6 -12.19 16.10 -10.27
N PRO A 7 -12.18 16.11 -11.61
CA PRO A 7 -12.43 14.90 -12.38
C PRO A 7 -11.41 13.85 -11.94
N THR A 8 -11.89 12.73 -11.41
CA THR A 8 -11.04 11.67 -10.93
C THR A 8 -10.33 11.07 -12.14
N PRO A 9 -9.01 11.12 -12.26
CA PRO A 9 -8.32 10.57 -13.41
C PRO A 9 -8.61 9.07 -13.48
N THR A 10 -9.07 8.61 -14.62
CA THR A 10 -9.31 7.19 -14.90
C THR A 10 -8.02 6.37 -14.75
N HIS A 11 -6.88 7.01 -14.94
CA HIS A 11 -5.55 6.45 -14.78
C HIS A 11 -4.62 7.47 -14.12
N ALA A 12 -3.82 7.02 -13.17
CA ALA A 12 -2.74 7.83 -12.59
C ALA A 12 -1.52 6.95 -12.33
N THR A 13 -0.34 7.45 -12.73
CA THR A 13 0.94 6.85 -12.37
C THR A 13 1.69 7.83 -11.49
N LEU A 14 1.98 7.42 -10.27
CA LEU A 14 2.67 8.23 -9.27
C LEU A 14 4.00 7.58 -8.93
N GLU A 15 5.03 8.40 -8.75
CA GLU A 15 6.33 7.95 -8.27
C GLU A 15 6.70 8.75 -7.02
N ALA A 16 7.19 8.07 -5.99
CA ALA A 16 7.59 8.68 -4.73
C ALA A 16 8.83 7.98 -4.15
N GLU A 17 9.77 8.78 -3.65
CA GLU A 17 10.90 8.25 -2.92
C GLU A 17 10.47 7.66 -1.58
N LYS A 18 11.15 6.58 -1.17
CA LYS A 18 10.90 5.95 0.12
C LYS A 18 11.58 6.75 1.23
N VAL A 19 10.82 7.59 1.91
CA VAL A 19 11.28 8.39 3.06
C VAL A 19 10.80 7.83 4.41
N LEU A 20 9.82 6.92 4.40
CA LEU A 20 9.26 6.32 5.61
C LEU A 20 9.79 4.91 5.81
N HIS A 21 10.24 4.63 7.02
CA HIS A 21 10.63 3.29 7.46
C HIS A 21 9.40 2.52 7.92
N VAL A 22 8.75 1.85 6.98
CA VAL A 22 7.49 1.10 7.22
C VAL A 22 7.71 -0.38 7.50
N SER A 23 8.92 -0.89 7.27
CA SER A 23 9.25 -2.29 7.48
C SER A 23 10.71 -2.44 7.89
N PRO A 24 11.01 -3.22 8.94
CA PRO A 24 12.37 -3.49 9.35
C PRO A 24 13.14 -4.42 8.40
N PHE A 25 12.47 -5.01 7.42
CA PHE A 25 13.05 -5.97 6.49
C PHE A 25 13.52 -5.35 5.17
N PHE A 26 13.29 -4.05 4.98
CA PHE A 26 13.72 -3.32 3.79
C PHE A 26 14.48 -2.06 4.17
N PRO A 27 15.61 -1.76 3.51
CA PRO A 27 16.37 -0.55 3.76
C PRO A 27 15.55 0.72 3.44
N LEU A 28 15.94 1.85 4.03
CA LEU A 28 15.36 3.16 3.73
C LEU A 28 16.02 3.73 2.46
N LYS A 29 15.86 3.05 1.34
CA LYS A 29 16.28 3.54 0.02
C LYS A 29 15.34 3.00 -1.05
N GLY A 30 15.34 3.65 -2.22
CA GLY A 30 14.53 3.25 -3.35
C GLY A 30 13.24 4.06 -3.49
N ARG A 31 12.41 3.66 -4.42
CA ARG A 31 11.21 4.40 -4.81
C ARG A 31 10.01 3.50 -4.96
N TYR A 32 8.85 4.08 -4.74
CA TYR A 32 7.57 3.46 -5.00
C TYR A 32 7.02 3.97 -6.33
N ARG A 33 6.55 3.06 -7.18
CA ARG A 33 5.76 3.38 -8.36
C ARG A 33 4.37 2.82 -8.15
N LEU A 34 3.38 3.71 -8.16
CA LEU A 34 1.97 3.38 -7.99
C LEU A 34 1.24 3.62 -9.30
N ARG A 35 0.45 2.65 -9.72
CA ARG A 35 -0.49 2.78 -10.84
C ARG A 35 -1.89 2.62 -10.29
N LEU A 36 -2.67 3.66 -10.38
CA LEU A 36 -4.09 3.67 -10.02
C LEU A 36 -4.89 3.63 -11.31
N ARG A 37 -5.82 2.70 -11.38
CA ARG A 37 -6.86 2.64 -12.40
C ARG A 37 -8.21 2.59 -11.72
N MET A 38 -9.09 3.50 -12.12
CA MET A 38 -10.45 3.61 -11.62
C MET A 38 -11.40 3.55 -12.81
N ASP A 39 -12.23 2.54 -12.83
CA ASP A 39 -13.37 2.38 -13.71
C ASP A 39 -14.65 2.64 -12.90
N ASP A 40 -15.81 2.74 -13.53
CA ASP A 40 -17.07 3.06 -12.86
C ASP A 40 -17.40 2.10 -11.71
N ASP A 41 -17.12 0.81 -11.89
CA ASP A 41 -17.43 -0.25 -10.92
C ASP A 41 -16.19 -0.92 -10.30
N ALA A 42 -15.00 -0.54 -10.71
CA ALA A 42 -13.77 -1.22 -10.29
C ALA A 42 -12.64 -0.24 -9.98
N ILE A 43 -11.84 -0.60 -8.99
CA ILE A 43 -10.58 0.06 -8.67
C ILE A 43 -9.46 -0.97 -8.71
N SER A 44 -8.34 -0.59 -9.31
CA SER A 44 -7.13 -1.38 -9.32
C SER A 44 -5.94 -0.49 -8.96
N LEU A 45 -5.21 -0.88 -7.93
CA LEU A 45 -3.98 -0.22 -7.51
C LEU A 45 -2.84 -1.24 -7.61
N ALA A 46 -1.82 -0.92 -8.37
CA ALA A 46 -0.57 -1.68 -8.41
C ALA A 46 0.56 -0.82 -7.84
N MET A 47 1.24 -1.34 -6.84
CA MET A 47 2.40 -0.72 -6.22
C MET A 47 3.64 -1.57 -6.50
N ARG A 48 4.71 -0.95 -6.98
CA ARG A 48 6.03 -1.55 -7.09
C ARG A 48 7.01 -0.77 -6.23
N TYR A 49 7.73 -1.47 -5.40
CA TYR A 49 8.88 -0.94 -4.69
C TYR A 49 10.15 -1.35 -5.43
N LEU A 50 10.95 -0.37 -5.80
CA LEU A 50 12.16 -0.54 -6.60
C LEU A 50 13.37 -0.14 -5.75
N ILE A 51 14.40 -0.99 -5.78
CA ILE A 51 15.72 -0.71 -5.24
C ILE A 51 16.70 -0.85 -6.40
N ASP A 52 17.47 0.21 -6.68
CA ASP A 52 18.43 0.24 -7.78
C ASP A 52 17.77 -0.21 -9.12
N ASP A 53 16.57 0.33 -9.37
CA ASP A 53 15.70 0.04 -10.54
C ASP A 53 15.20 -1.42 -10.67
N ARG A 54 15.49 -2.26 -9.71
CA ARG A 54 14.99 -3.64 -9.66
C ARG A 54 13.77 -3.75 -8.75
N PRO A 55 12.74 -4.48 -9.16
CA PRO A 55 11.56 -4.67 -8.33
C PRO A 55 11.90 -5.56 -7.11
N ALA A 56 11.84 -4.96 -5.92
CA ALA A 56 12.04 -5.67 -4.65
C ALA A 56 10.71 -6.18 -4.06
N LEU A 57 9.60 -5.46 -4.34
CA LEU A 57 8.26 -5.84 -3.91
C LEU A 57 7.24 -5.39 -4.95
N THR A 58 6.25 -6.22 -5.20
CA THR A 58 5.06 -5.86 -5.98
C THR A 58 3.82 -6.22 -5.19
N ALA A 59 2.91 -5.26 -5.03
CA ALA A 59 1.62 -5.48 -4.39
C ALA A 59 0.51 -4.98 -5.31
N THR A 60 -0.60 -5.69 -5.34
CA THR A 60 -1.79 -5.30 -6.11
C THR A 60 -3.02 -5.36 -5.23
N LEU A 61 -3.85 -4.33 -5.34
CA LEU A 61 -5.16 -4.25 -4.71
C LEU A 61 -6.20 -4.11 -5.83
N ARG A 62 -7.22 -4.96 -5.79
CA ARG A 62 -8.38 -4.86 -6.69
C ARG A 62 -9.64 -4.85 -5.85
N GLY A 63 -10.56 -4.00 -6.21
CA GLY A 63 -11.84 -3.88 -5.55
C GLY A 63 -12.95 -3.59 -6.54
N THR A 64 -14.16 -4.02 -6.22
CA THR A 64 -15.39 -3.65 -6.92
C THR A 64 -16.17 -2.65 -6.09
N ARG A 65 -16.76 -1.67 -6.76
CA ARG A 65 -17.59 -0.67 -6.13
C ARG A 65 -18.95 -1.24 -5.82
N HIS A 66 -19.37 -1.12 -4.58
CA HIS A 66 -20.71 -1.49 -4.16
C HIS A 66 -21.36 -0.34 -3.42
N ARG A 67 -22.68 -0.21 -3.52
CA ARG A 67 -23.44 0.71 -2.68
C ARG A 67 -23.27 0.31 -1.21
N LEU A 68 -22.94 1.30 -0.40
CA LEU A 68 -22.82 1.12 1.04
C LEU A 68 -24.21 0.84 1.61
N ALA A 69 -24.39 -0.32 2.23
CA ALA A 69 -25.60 -0.72 2.94
C ALA A 69 -25.19 -1.49 4.19
N ASP A 70 -25.84 -1.22 5.32
CA ASP A 70 -25.52 -1.82 6.61
C ASP A 70 -25.55 -3.35 6.58
N ARG A 71 -26.54 -3.90 5.88
CA ARG A 71 -26.65 -5.34 5.69
C ARG A 71 -25.44 -5.94 4.95
N ARG A 72 -24.90 -5.23 3.95
CA ARG A 72 -23.71 -5.69 3.20
C ARG A 72 -22.45 -5.58 4.03
N LEU A 73 -22.32 -4.53 4.85
CA LEU A 73 -21.22 -4.39 5.80
C LEU A 73 -21.22 -5.52 6.81
N PHE A 74 -22.37 -5.81 7.39
CA PHE A 74 -22.50 -6.92 8.34
C PHE A 74 -22.21 -8.29 7.69
N GLN A 75 -22.74 -8.53 6.49
CA GLN A 75 -22.44 -9.75 5.74
C GLN A 75 -20.96 -9.89 5.40
N SER A 76 -20.30 -8.79 5.01
CA SER A 76 -18.85 -8.79 4.77
C SER A 76 -18.06 -9.11 6.03
N LEU A 77 -18.45 -8.52 7.17
CA LEU A 77 -17.81 -8.76 8.46
C LEU A 77 -17.91 -10.24 8.88
N VAL A 78 -19.10 -10.83 8.72
CA VAL A 78 -19.34 -12.25 9.05
C VAL A 78 -18.63 -13.16 8.04
N LYS A 79 -18.70 -12.85 6.75
CA LYS A 79 -18.15 -13.69 5.68
C LYS A 79 -16.63 -13.73 5.66
N THR A 80 -15.99 -12.64 6.01
CA THR A 80 -14.54 -12.57 6.14
C THR A 80 -14.02 -13.18 7.44
N GLY A 81 -14.93 -13.55 8.36
CA GLY A 81 -14.55 -14.15 9.65
C GLY A 81 -13.56 -13.29 10.43
N GLN A 82 -13.62 -11.97 10.25
CA GLN A 82 -12.71 -11.04 10.90
C GLN A 82 -13.12 -10.84 12.37
N PHE A 83 -12.84 -11.86 13.17
CA PHE A 83 -12.69 -11.62 14.57
C PHE A 83 -11.57 -10.59 14.77
N PRO A 84 -11.77 -9.57 15.61
CA PRO A 84 -10.82 -8.45 15.74
C PRO A 84 -9.39 -8.89 16.11
N PHE A 85 -9.23 -10.07 16.70
CA PHE A 85 -7.92 -10.62 17.09
C PHE A 85 -7.21 -11.42 16.00
N ARG A 86 -7.90 -11.86 14.96
CA ARG A 86 -7.31 -12.70 13.91
C ARG A 86 -6.16 -12.02 13.14
N PRO A 87 -6.27 -10.73 12.73
CA PRO A 87 -5.16 -10.02 12.12
C PRO A 87 -3.95 -9.88 13.05
N ILE A 88 -4.19 -9.62 14.34
CA ILE A 88 -3.11 -9.47 15.34
C ILE A 88 -2.34 -10.78 15.48
N ILE A 89 -3.03 -11.90 15.65
CA ILE A 89 -2.42 -13.23 15.77
C ILE A 89 -1.63 -13.56 14.49
N SER A 90 -2.20 -13.30 13.32
CA SER A 90 -1.55 -13.55 12.05
C SER A 90 -0.26 -12.73 11.88
N ILE A 91 -0.28 -11.44 12.22
CA ILE A 91 0.89 -10.56 12.15
C ILE A 91 2.00 -11.08 13.07
N HIS A 92 1.68 -11.46 14.30
CA HIS A 92 2.69 -11.98 15.24
C HIS A 92 3.25 -13.32 14.80
N PHE A 93 2.42 -14.19 14.23
CA PHE A 93 2.87 -15.47 13.71
C PHE A 93 3.82 -15.29 12.51
N GLU A 94 3.50 -14.40 11.57
CA GLU A 94 4.40 -14.10 10.44
C GLU A 94 5.69 -13.40 10.91
N ALA A 95 5.62 -12.52 11.91
CA ALA A 95 6.81 -11.90 12.51
C ALA A 95 7.73 -12.93 13.16
N LEU A 96 7.17 -13.88 13.91
CA LEU A 96 7.90 -14.98 14.50
C LEU A 96 8.58 -15.86 13.43
N LYS A 97 7.86 -16.16 12.36
CA LYS A 97 8.38 -16.94 11.22
C LYS A 97 9.56 -16.24 10.52
N LEU A 98 9.46 -14.92 10.33
CA LEU A 98 10.56 -14.12 9.77
C LEU A 98 11.77 -14.08 10.71
N TRP A 99 11.54 -13.99 12.01
CA TRP A 99 12.60 -14.04 13.02
C TRP A 99 13.32 -15.39 13.03
N LEU A 100 12.58 -16.49 12.98
CA LEU A 100 13.14 -17.84 12.89
C LEU A 100 13.96 -18.05 11.61
N LYS A 101 13.55 -17.41 10.51
CA LYS A 101 14.28 -17.44 9.23
C LYS A 101 15.50 -16.52 9.21
N LYS A 102 15.82 -15.85 10.31
CA LYS A 102 16.96 -14.92 10.44
C LYS A 102 16.98 -13.84 9.34
N VAL A 103 15.81 -13.33 8.95
CA VAL A 103 15.71 -12.26 7.97
C VAL A 103 16.41 -11.01 8.55
N PRO A 104 17.28 -10.31 7.78
CA PRO A 104 18.00 -9.16 8.27
C PRO A 104 17.06 -8.08 8.75
N PHE A 105 17.32 -7.55 9.94
CA PHE A 105 16.52 -6.52 10.58
C PHE A 105 17.21 -5.15 10.42
N TYR A 106 16.52 -4.19 9.86
CA TYR A 106 17.02 -2.83 9.71
C TYR A 106 16.48 -1.94 10.83
N PRO A 107 17.37 -1.36 11.66
CA PRO A 107 16.93 -0.46 12.73
C PRO A 107 16.23 0.77 12.15
N ARG A 108 15.35 1.36 12.95
CA ARG A 108 14.60 2.56 12.55
C ARG A 108 15.57 3.76 12.44
N PRO A 109 15.72 4.37 11.27
CA PRO A 109 16.52 5.59 11.13
C PRO A 109 15.85 6.78 11.79
N VAL A 110 16.62 7.84 12.00
CA VAL A 110 16.09 9.13 12.49
C VAL A 110 15.02 9.62 11.50
N SER A 111 13.94 10.20 12.04
CA SER A 111 12.82 10.71 11.22
C SER A 111 13.34 11.69 10.16
N PRO A 112 12.91 11.55 8.89
CA PRO A 112 13.32 12.45 7.84
C PRO A 112 12.82 13.88 8.13
N SER A 113 13.67 14.87 7.91
CA SER A 113 13.33 16.30 8.08
C SER A 113 12.44 16.86 6.97
N ARG A 114 12.23 16.10 5.88
CA ARG A 114 11.45 16.52 4.72
C ARG A 114 10.41 15.47 4.36
N TRP A 115 9.22 15.94 4.02
CA TRP A 115 8.15 15.10 3.46
C TRP A 115 8.40 14.88 1.96
N SER A 116 8.32 13.64 1.50
CA SER A 116 8.32 13.33 0.07
C SER A 116 6.91 13.54 -0.49
N ARG A 117 6.80 14.29 -1.59
CA ARG A 117 5.58 14.36 -2.40
C ARG A 117 5.66 13.37 -3.56
N ALA A 118 4.57 12.64 -3.80
CA ALA A 118 4.44 11.88 -5.02
C ALA A 118 4.38 12.84 -6.23
N LYS A 119 5.15 12.55 -7.26
CA LYS A 119 5.10 13.28 -8.54
C LYS A 119 4.21 12.52 -9.52
N ASN A 120 3.41 13.26 -10.27
CA ASN A 120 2.63 12.70 -11.37
C ASN A 120 3.60 12.41 -12.54
N PHE A 121 3.63 11.19 -13.01
CA PHE A 121 4.57 10.77 -14.06
C PHE A 121 4.05 11.13 -15.46
N ASP A 122 2.74 11.38 -15.61
CA ASP A 122 2.11 11.68 -16.89
C ASP A 122 2.29 13.16 -17.31
N GLU A 123 2.73 14.05 -16.40
CA GLU A 123 2.97 15.48 -16.72
C GLU A 123 4.42 15.78 -17.15
N ALA A 124 5.29 14.78 -17.23
CA ALA A 124 6.72 14.97 -17.50
C ALA A 124 7.14 14.62 -18.95
N ASN A 125 6.16 14.46 -19.88
CA ASN A 125 6.44 14.17 -21.28
C ASN A 125 5.77 15.17 -22.21
#